data_bfdac996142acb5e68c859fe64a24b88
#
_entry.id   bfdac996142acb5e68c859fe64a24b88
#
_cell.length_a   1.000
_cell.length_b   1.000
_cell.length_c   1.000
_cell.angle_alpha   90.00
_cell.angle_beta   90.00
_cell.angle_gamma   90.00
#
_symmetry.space_group_name_H-M   'P 1'
#
loop_
_entity.id
_entity.type
_entity.pdbx_description
1 polymer ?
#
loop_
_entity_poly.entity_id
_entity_poly.type
_entity_poly.pdbx_seq_one_letter_code
_entity_poly.pdbx_strand_id
1 'polypeptide(L)'
;LHQAPFLLAAGFGTIALLLSLRLNERATKATASIAAKTLLLDRIKIVFRSELALYTLAFFCLNLSFAQVEASYVLLLRDYLGFGATKTGWLFTYIGLCIILVQSVLINVAVRRFGEVGTVAFGASLLAIGQGLTVLMSMGFMVGANYPLVQIVTTTTAVCFGFGFSNPALSAAASNAAGKDTMGGALGTVQGFASLGQVGGLVLAGPLYQLGGAHFPFGFGMCITSLLLVVMISLKRRPAKQPQYPQP
;
A
#
# COMPACT_ATOMS: atom_id res chain seq x y z
N LEU A 1 30.31 -2.27 9.71
CA LEU A 1 28.99 -1.80 10.21
C LEU A 1 27.87 -1.82 9.12
N HIS A 2 28.20 -1.89 7.83
CA HIS A 2 27.19 -1.92 6.74
C HIS A 2 26.41 -3.24 6.63
N GLN A 3 26.87 -4.32 7.24
CA GLN A 3 26.23 -5.65 7.19
C GLN A 3 25.21 -5.88 8.31
N ALA A 4 25.22 -5.08 9.38
CA ALA A 4 24.35 -5.26 10.54
C ALA A 4 22.84 -5.30 10.20
N PRO A 5 22.27 -4.42 9.34
CA PRO A 5 20.86 -4.49 8.97
C PRO A 5 20.47 -5.78 8.26
N PHE A 6 21.37 -6.30 7.41
CA PHE A 6 21.13 -7.54 6.66
C PHE A 6 21.17 -8.76 7.59
N LEU A 7 22.07 -8.79 8.55
CA LEU A 7 22.15 -9.86 9.56
C LEU A 7 20.94 -9.86 10.49
N LEU A 8 20.45 -8.70 10.89
CA LEU A 8 19.20 -8.58 11.66
C LEU A 8 18.00 -9.08 10.86
N ALA A 9 17.87 -8.65 9.60
CA ALA A 9 16.79 -9.11 8.73
C ALA A 9 16.83 -10.62 8.51
N ALA A 10 18.01 -11.19 8.28
CA ALA A 10 18.21 -12.64 8.17
C ALA A 10 17.83 -13.36 9.47
N GLY A 11 18.19 -12.82 10.63
CA GLY A 11 17.82 -13.35 11.95
C GLY A 11 16.31 -13.42 12.15
N PHE A 12 15.60 -12.31 11.89
CA PHE A 12 14.13 -12.28 11.96
C PHE A 12 13.48 -13.24 10.95
N GLY A 13 14.00 -13.31 9.72
CA GLY A 13 13.53 -14.26 8.72
C GLY A 13 13.69 -15.72 9.16
N THR A 14 14.82 -16.05 9.78
CA THR A 14 15.08 -17.39 10.34
C THR A 14 14.13 -17.73 11.48
N ILE A 15 13.87 -16.77 12.40
CA ILE A 15 12.91 -16.95 13.49
C ILE A 15 11.49 -17.16 12.93
N ALA A 16 11.08 -16.36 11.96
CA ALA A 16 9.78 -16.51 11.31
C ALA A 16 9.63 -17.88 10.63
N LEU A 17 10.68 -18.36 9.95
CA LEU A 17 10.72 -19.70 9.34
C LEU A 17 10.56 -20.80 10.40
N LEU A 18 11.32 -20.74 11.49
CA LEU A 18 11.25 -21.73 12.57
C LEU A 18 9.88 -21.75 13.25
N LEU A 19 9.27 -20.58 13.44
CA LEU A 19 7.90 -20.48 13.97
C LEU A 19 6.88 -21.07 12.99
N SER A 20 7.02 -20.83 11.69
CA SER A 20 6.10 -21.36 10.68
C SER A 20 6.15 -22.88 10.59
N LEU A 21 7.31 -23.50 10.80
CA LEU A 21 7.46 -24.96 10.84
C LEU A 21 6.74 -25.61 12.03
N ARG A 22 6.47 -24.84 13.10
CA ARG A 22 5.68 -25.30 14.25
C ARG A 22 4.17 -25.19 14.05
N LEU A 23 3.73 -24.42 13.06
CA LEU A 23 2.31 -24.32 12.69
C LEU A 23 1.90 -25.60 11.99
N ASN A 24 1.29 -26.51 12.76
CA ASN A 24 0.75 -27.75 12.24
C ASN A 24 -0.56 -27.42 11.50
N GLU A 25 -0.49 -27.07 10.22
CA GLU A 25 -1.68 -26.92 9.40
C GLU A 25 -2.36 -28.28 9.30
N ARG A 26 -3.51 -28.41 9.96
CA ARG A 26 -4.48 -29.47 9.62
C ARG A 26 -5.04 -29.13 8.23
N ALA A 27 -4.21 -29.37 7.20
CA ALA A 27 -4.66 -29.32 5.82
C ALA A 27 -5.78 -30.34 5.66
N THR A 28 -7.00 -29.88 5.58
CA THR A 28 -8.12 -30.72 5.19
C THR A 28 -7.83 -31.14 3.75
N LYS A 29 -7.49 -32.42 3.55
CA LYS A 29 -7.09 -33.03 2.26
C LYS A 29 -8.03 -32.71 1.07
N ALA A 30 -9.28 -32.31 1.37
CA ALA A 30 -10.27 -31.91 0.38
C ALA A 30 -9.93 -30.59 -0.33
N THR A 31 -9.30 -29.63 0.35
CA THR A 31 -9.00 -28.30 -0.22
C THR A 31 -7.77 -28.33 -1.12
N ALA A 32 -6.83 -29.20 -0.84
CA ALA A 32 -5.60 -29.32 -1.64
C ALA A 32 -5.85 -29.88 -3.06
N SER A 33 -6.82 -30.79 -3.22
CA SER A 33 -7.16 -31.42 -4.50
C SER A 33 -7.84 -30.47 -5.49
N ILE A 34 -8.67 -29.53 -5.00
CA ILE A 34 -9.35 -28.55 -5.86
C ILE A 34 -8.41 -27.39 -6.22
N ALA A 35 -7.52 -27.01 -5.29
CA ALA A 35 -6.58 -25.90 -5.50
C ALA A 35 -5.50 -26.21 -6.56
N ALA A 36 -5.14 -27.46 -6.74
CA ALA A 36 -4.09 -27.86 -7.70
C ALA A 36 -4.58 -27.92 -9.17
N LYS A 37 -5.89 -27.95 -9.41
CA LYS A 37 -6.47 -28.22 -10.74
C LYS A 37 -6.91 -26.97 -11.52
N THR A 38 -7.00 -25.81 -10.90
CA THR A 38 -7.32 -24.55 -11.60
C THR A 38 -6.05 -23.90 -12.11
N LEU A 39 -5.88 -23.82 -13.42
CA LEU A 39 -4.80 -23.04 -14.06
C LEU A 39 -4.81 -21.61 -13.52
N LEU A 40 -3.62 -21.02 -13.36
CA LEU A 40 -3.45 -19.61 -12.93
C LEU A 40 -4.36 -18.66 -13.71
N LEU A 41 -4.56 -18.91 -15.01
CA LEU A 41 -5.45 -18.14 -15.88
C LEU A 41 -6.92 -18.16 -15.46
N ASP A 42 -7.41 -19.30 -14.94
CA ASP A 42 -8.80 -19.40 -14.48
C ASP A 42 -9.01 -18.66 -13.16
N ARG A 43 -8.02 -18.65 -12.27
CA ARG A 43 -8.04 -17.85 -11.03
C ARG A 43 -8.06 -16.35 -11.36
N ILE A 44 -7.21 -15.92 -12.30
CA ILE A 44 -7.20 -14.54 -12.78
C ILE A 44 -8.56 -14.16 -13.36
N LYS A 45 -9.16 -15.01 -14.21
CA LYS A 45 -10.49 -14.76 -14.80
C LYS A 45 -11.59 -14.64 -13.74
N ILE A 46 -11.56 -15.46 -12.69
CA ILE A 46 -12.52 -15.39 -11.57
C ILE A 46 -12.42 -14.05 -10.86
N VAL A 47 -11.21 -13.59 -10.56
CA VAL A 47 -10.97 -12.31 -9.90
C VAL A 47 -11.48 -11.14 -10.76
N PHE A 48 -11.18 -11.15 -12.06
CA PHE A 48 -11.61 -10.07 -12.96
C PHE A 48 -13.12 -10.07 -13.30
N ARG A 49 -13.84 -11.16 -13.05
CA ARG A 49 -15.31 -11.23 -13.21
C ARG A 49 -16.11 -10.79 -11.98
N SER A 50 -15.46 -10.65 -10.84
CA SER A 50 -16.10 -10.38 -9.55
C SER A 50 -15.85 -8.94 -9.08
N GLU A 51 -16.54 -8.54 -8.00
CA GLU A 51 -16.26 -7.27 -7.29
C GLU A 51 -14.79 -7.18 -6.82
N LEU A 52 -14.13 -8.33 -6.70
CA LEU A 52 -12.72 -8.45 -6.34
C LEU A 52 -11.78 -7.79 -7.37
N ALA A 53 -12.21 -7.63 -8.63
CA ALA A 53 -11.44 -6.92 -9.66
C ALA A 53 -11.14 -5.48 -9.26
N LEU A 54 -12.11 -4.79 -8.66
CA LEU A 54 -11.94 -3.41 -8.21
C LEU A 54 -10.97 -3.31 -7.03
N TYR A 55 -11.03 -4.27 -6.10
CA TYR A 55 -10.05 -4.35 -5.01
C TYR A 55 -8.65 -4.69 -5.51
N THR A 56 -8.55 -5.56 -6.52
CA THR A 56 -7.27 -5.90 -7.17
C THR A 56 -6.65 -4.68 -7.85
N LEU A 57 -7.45 -3.93 -8.61
CA LEU A 57 -7.02 -2.66 -9.22
C LEU A 57 -6.61 -1.65 -8.16
N ALA A 58 -7.37 -1.54 -7.08
CA ALA A 58 -7.07 -0.65 -5.97
C ALA A 58 -5.73 -0.97 -5.30
N PHE A 59 -5.44 -2.26 -5.07
CA PHE A 59 -4.16 -2.70 -4.54
C PHE A 59 -3.00 -2.39 -5.49
N PHE A 60 -3.20 -2.65 -6.78
CA PHE A 60 -2.21 -2.30 -7.81
C PHE A 60 -1.90 -0.81 -7.78
N CYS A 61 -2.92 0.05 -7.82
CA CYS A 61 -2.76 1.51 -7.79
C CYS A 61 -2.09 1.99 -6.50
N LEU A 62 -2.51 1.47 -5.34
CA LEU A 62 -1.95 1.85 -4.04
C LEU A 62 -0.45 1.54 -3.97
N ASN A 63 -0.07 0.31 -4.34
CA ASN A 63 1.32 -0.13 -4.25
C ASN A 63 2.20 0.52 -5.34
N LEU A 64 1.68 0.71 -6.55
CA LEU A 64 2.38 1.41 -7.61
C LEU A 64 2.70 2.85 -7.21
N SER A 65 1.71 3.57 -6.68
CA SER A 65 1.87 4.95 -6.23
C SER A 65 2.84 5.04 -5.05
N PHE A 66 2.71 4.18 -4.04
CA PHE A 66 3.55 4.24 -2.85
C PHE A 66 5.01 3.85 -3.12
N ALA A 67 5.25 2.77 -3.86
CA ALA A 67 6.60 2.30 -4.19
C ALA A 67 7.40 3.32 -5.00
N GLN A 68 6.73 4.03 -5.91
CA GLN A 68 7.33 5.10 -6.68
C GLN A 68 7.72 6.30 -5.79
N VAL A 69 6.85 6.69 -4.85
CA VAL A 69 7.15 7.72 -3.86
C VAL A 69 8.36 7.30 -3.02
N GLU A 70 8.37 6.09 -2.50
CA GLU A 70 9.46 5.56 -1.67
C GLU A 70 10.82 5.64 -2.38
N ALA A 71 10.89 5.21 -3.65
CA ALA A 71 12.12 5.26 -4.44
C ALA A 71 12.55 6.71 -4.75
N SER A 72 11.61 7.59 -5.10
CA SER A 72 11.90 8.99 -5.44
C SER A 72 12.25 9.83 -4.21
N TYR A 73 11.82 9.39 -3.02
CA TYR A 73 12.05 10.13 -1.78
C TYR A 73 13.52 10.26 -1.45
N VAL A 74 14.32 9.22 -1.68
CA VAL A 74 15.78 9.25 -1.45
C VAL A 74 16.43 10.32 -2.32
N LEU A 75 16.01 10.45 -3.58
CA LEU A 75 16.52 11.45 -4.51
C LEU A 75 16.10 12.86 -4.08
N LEU A 76 14.83 13.02 -3.71
CA LEU A 76 14.30 14.29 -3.18
C LEU A 76 15.09 14.77 -1.96
N LEU A 77 15.33 13.91 -0.98
CA LEU A 77 16.06 14.27 0.23
C LEU A 77 17.50 14.68 -0.04
N ARG A 78 18.14 14.00 -0.98
CA ARG A 78 19.49 14.35 -1.42
C ARG A 78 19.51 15.72 -2.12
N ASP A 79 18.61 15.94 -3.06
CA ASP A 79 18.65 17.12 -3.94
C ASP A 79 18.13 18.39 -3.24
N TYR A 80 17.14 18.27 -2.34
CA TYR A 80 16.55 19.41 -1.64
C TYR A 80 17.20 19.73 -0.28
N LEU A 81 17.64 18.69 0.46
CA LEU A 81 18.18 18.87 1.81
C LEU A 81 19.66 18.52 1.91
N GLY A 82 20.28 18.01 0.85
CA GLY A 82 21.65 17.51 0.90
C GLY A 82 21.82 16.35 1.90
N PHE A 83 20.78 15.54 2.12
CA PHE A 83 20.84 14.45 3.08
C PHE A 83 21.73 13.32 2.57
N GLY A 84 22.71 12.95 3.39
CA GLY A 84 23.45 11.70 3.22
C GLY A 84 22.70 10.50 3.80
N ALA A 85 23.27 9.31 3.64
CA ALA A 85 22.66 8.04 4.02
C ALA A 85 22.14 8.00 5.47
N THR A 86 22.89 8.56 6.44
CA THR A 86 22.51 8.55 7.86
C THR A 86 21.23 9.36 8.12
N LYS A 87 21.14 10.60 7.60
CA LYS A 87 19.97 11.45 7.78
C LYS A 87 18.74 10.87 7.06
N THR A 88 18.92 10.33 5.86
CA THR A 88 17.89 9.60 5.14
C THR A 88 17.39 8.40 5.93
N GLY A 89 18.28 7.61 6.54
CA GLY A 89 17.92 6.49 7.41
C GLY A 89 17.07 6.90 8.62
N TRP A 90 17.37 8.02 9.27
CA TRP A 90 16.52 8.55 10.35
C TRP A 90 15.12 8.91 9.89
N LEU A 91 14.99 9.49 8.69
CA LEU A 91 13.67 9.79 8.13
C LEU A 91 12.88 8.52 7.80
N PHE A 92 13.53 7.47 7.25
CA PHE A 92 12.88 6.17 7.04
C PHE A 92 12.47 5.50 8.36
N THR A 93 13.24 5.69 9.42
CA THR A 93 12.85 5.26 10.78
C THR A 93 11.57 6.00 11.23
N TYR A 94 11.51 7.31 11.03
CA TYR A 94 10.31 8.10 11.30
C TYR A 94 9.10 7.61 10.49
N ILE A 95 9.27 7.33 9.19
CA ILE A 95 8.24 6.74 8.32
C ILE A 95 7.70 5.43 8.92
N GLY A 96 8.60 4.53 9.32
CA GLY A 96 8.22 3.26 9.94
C GLY A 96 7.42 3.45 11.23
N LEU A 97 7.83 4.38 12.10
CA LEU A 97 7.11 4.70 13.33
C LEU A 97 5.72 5.27 13.07
N CYS A 98 5.57 6.15 12.07
CA CYS A 98 4.27 6.67 11.66
C CYS A 98 3.33 5.55 11.18
N ILE A 99 3.83 4.63 10.35
CA ILE A 99 3.06 3.49 9.85
C ILE A 99 2.65 2.57 11.00
N ILE A 100 3.56 2.24 11.91
CA ILE A 100 3.26 1.44 13.10
C ILE A 100 2.16 2.09 13.94
N LEU A 101 2.26 3.39 14.21
CA LEU A 101 1.27 4.14 14.98
C LEU A 101 -0.12 4.05 14.33
N VAL A 102 -0.20 4.25 13.02
CA VAL A 102 -1.47 4.18 12.29
C VAL A 102 -2.04 2.77 12.35
N GLN A 103 -1.24 1.75 12.05
CA GLN A 103 -1.69 0.37 11.95
C GLN A 103 -2.01 -0.27 13.30
N SER A 104 -1.33 0.12 14.37
CA SER A 104 -1.58 -0.45 15.71
C SER A 104 -2.73 0.25 16.46
N VAL A 105 -2.85 1.56 16.34
CA VAL A 105 -3.77 2.36 17.17
C VAL A 105 -4.91 2.95 16.35
N LEU A 106 -4.59 3.70 15.29
CA LEU A 106 -5.56 4.55 14.61
C LEU A 106 -6.46 3.80 13.63
N ILE A 107 -6.01 2.67 13.07
CA ILE A 107 -6.75 1.90 12.07
C ILE A 107 -8.10 1.41 12.61
N ASN A 108 -8.12 0.90 13.84
CA ASN A 108 -9.35 0.38 14.45
C ASN A 108 -10.41 1.49 14.64
N VAL A 109 -9.98 2.69 15.01
CA VAL A 109 -10.86 3.85 15.17
C VAL A 109 -11.41 4.29 13.81
N ALA A 110 -10.54 4.34 12.79
CA ALA A 110 -10.94 4.73 11.45
C ALA A 110 -11.93 3.73 10.83
N VAL A 111 -11.66 2.43 10.93
CA VAL A 111 -12.55 1.39 10.40
C VAL A 111 -13.90 1.36 11.12
N ARG A 112 -13.92 1.55 12.44
CA ARG A 112 -15.19 1.66 13.20
C ARG A 112 -16.02 2.87 12.77
N ARG A 113 -15.38 3.99 12.42
CA ARG A 113 -16.07 5.25 12.08
C ARG A 113 -16.49 5.32 10.61
N PHE A 114 -15.66 4.86 9.70
CA PHE A 114 -15.84 5.05 8.25
C PHE A 114 -16.14 3.74 7.50
N GLY A 115 -16.00 2.59 8.16
CA GLY A 115 -15.97 1.27 7.51
C GLY A 115 -14.68 1.06 6.73
N GLU A 116 -14.47 -0.15 6.20
CA GLU A 116 -13.23 -0.51 5.49
C GLU A 116 -13.03 0.33 4.24
N VAL A 117 -14.01 0.35 3.33
CA VAL A 117 -13.96 1.13 2.07
C VAL A 117 -13.82 2.63 2.34
N GLY A 118 -14.52 3.15 3.37
CA GLY A 118 -14.40 4.54 3.78
C GLY A 118 -13.02 4.88 4.33
N THR A 119 -12.40 3.97 5.07
CA THR A 119 -11.03 4.14 5.59
C THR A 119 -10.00 4.13 4.46
N VAL A 120 -10.17 3.28 3.45
CA VAL A 120 -9.31 3.32 2.24
C VAL A 120 -9.46 4.66 1.52
N ALA A 121 -10.70 5.16 1.33
CA ALA A 121 -10.92 6.45 0.68
C ALA A 121 -10.30 7.61 1.48
N PHE A 122 -10.42 7.60 2.80
CA PHE A 122 -9.78 8.57 3.69
C PHE A 122 -8.26 8.53 3.58
N GLY A 123 -7.66 7.33 3.65
CA GLY A 123 -6.22 7.13 3.51
C GLY A 123 -5.72 7.54 2.12
N ALA A 124 -6.43 7.18 1.05
CA ALA A 124 -6.10 7.59 -0.30
C ALA A 124 -6.14 9.12 -0.46
N SER A 125 -7.09 9.80 0.19
CA SER A 125 -7.15 11.27 0.19
C SER A 125 -5.92 11.88 0.86
N LEU A 126 -5.51 11.36 2.03
CA LEU A 126 -4.29 11.81 2.71
C LEU A 126 -3.04 11.56 1.88
N LEU A 127 -2.95 10.39 1.23
CA LEU A 127 -1.83 10.04 0.36
C LEU A 127 -1.75 11.00 -0.83
N ALA A 128 -2.88 11.27 -1.52
CA ALA A 128 -2.93 12.21 -2.63
C ALA A 128 -2.57 13.65 -2.21
N ILE A 129 -3.06 14.09 -1.05
CA ILE A 129 -2.72 15.40 -0.48
C ILE A 129 -1.22 15.48 -0.17
N GLY A 130 -0.65 14.48 0.48
CA GLY A 130 0.78 14.43 0.79
C GLY A 130 1.65 14.49 -0.47
N GLN A 131 1.29 13.73 -1.51
CA GLN A 131 1.97 13.76 -2.81
C GLN A 131 1.82 15.12 -3.50
N GLY A 132 0.61 15.70 -3.52
CA GLY A 132 0.35 17.01 -4.07
C GLY A 132 1.13 18.13 -3.37
N LEU A 133 1.21 18.10 -2.05
CA LEU A 133 2.03 19.03 -1.27
C LEU A 133 3.53 18.86 -1.60
N THR A 134 3.99 17.63 -1.83
CA THR A 134 5.38 17.37 -2.26
C THR A 134 5.65 17.94 -3.66
N VAL A 135 4.67 17.85 -4.58
CA VAL A 135 4.75 18.49 -5.90
C VAL A 135 4.88 20.01 -5.75
N LEU A 136 4.00 20.64 -4.97
CA LEU A 136 4.04 22.09 -4.74
C LEU A 136 5.36 22.53 -4.08
N MET A 137 5.87 21.75 -3.13
CA MET A 137 7.17 21.98 -2.50
C MET A 137 8.29 21.92 -3.55
N SER A 138 8.29 20.91 -4.41
CA SER A 138 9.33 20.71 -5.43
C SER A 138 9.32 21.77 -6.52
N MET A 139 8.19 22.42 -6.75
CA MET A 139 8.04 23.56 -7.66
C MET A 139 8.34 24.93 -7.00
N GLY A 140 8.68 24.95 -5.71
CA GLY A 140 8.98 26.18 -4.98
C GLY A 140 7.75 26.97 -4.52
N PHE A 141 6.53 26.43 -4.66
CA PHE A 141 5.29 27.13 -4.29
C PHE A 141 4.92 27.06 -2.79
N MET A 142 5.60 26.24 -2.00
CA MET A 142 5.27 26.16 -0.57
C MET A 142 5.79 27.39 0.20
N VAL A 143 4.88 28.04 0.89
CA VAL A 143 5.16 29.18 1.76
C VAL A 143 6.02 28.73 2.92
N GLY A 144 7.18 29.37 3.10
CA GLY A 144 8.11 29.07 4.19
C GLY A 144 9.40 28.38 3.72
N ALA A 145 10.02 28.91 2.67
CA ALA A 145 11.34 28.47 2.18
C ALA A 145 12.42 28.34 3.27
N ASN A 146 12.18 28.95 4.44
CA ASN A 146 13.09 28.94 5.58
C ASN A 146 13.07 27.62 6.41
N TYR A 147 12.10 26.69 6.16
CA TYR A 147 11.95 25.47 6.94
C TYR A 147 11.72 24.22 6.07
N PRO A 148 12.65 23.86 5.19
CA PRO A 148 12.46 22.73 4.27
C PRO A 148 12.29 21.39 5.03
N LEU A 149 12.89 21.26 6.21
CA LEU A 149 12.72 20.07 7.04
C LEU A 149 11.26 19.90 7.52
N VAL A 150 10.62 20.99 7.97
CA VAL A 150 9.22 20.96 8.41
C VAL A 150 8.30 20.58 7.26
N GLN A 151 8.55 21.13 6.07
CA GLN A 151 7.77 20.78 4.87
C GLN A 151 7.87 19.30 4.53
N ILE A 152 9.08 18.74 4.51
CA ILE A 152 9.31 17.32 4.24
C ILE A 152 8.66 16.46 5.31
N VAL A 153 8.80 16.78 6.59
CA VAL A 153 8.17 16.01 7.66
C VAL A 153 6.65 16.03 7.53
N THR A 154 6.04 17.18 7.23
CA THR A 154 4.59 17.31 7.08
C THR A 154 4.06 16.50 5.90
N THR A 155 4.70 16.62 4.72
CA THR A 155 4.30 15.88 3.52
C THR A 155 4.48 14.39 3.70
N THR A 156 5.61 13.97 4.31
CA THR A 156 5.89 12.57 4.65
C THR A 156 4.85 12.00 5.60
N THR A 157 4.46 12.75 6.64
CA THR A 157 3.43 12.30 7.58
C THR A 157 2.12 12.03 6.87
N ALA A 158 1.69 12.94 5.99
CA ALA A 158 0.45 12.75 5.22
C ALA A 158 0.51 11.50 4.32
N VAL A 159 1.64 11.27 3.64
CA VAL A 159 1.89 10.08 2.81
C VAL A 159 1.85 8.81 3.65
N CYS A 160 2.56 8.78 4.78
CA CYS A 160 2.64 7.60 5.65
C CYS A 160 1.30 7.25 6.29
N PHE A 161 0.56 8.26 6.78
CA PHE A 161 -0.78 8.04 7.30
C PHE A 161 -1.72 7.56 6.19
N GLY A 162 -1.63 8.16 5.00
CA GLY A 162 -2.43 7.76 3.86
C GLY A 162 -2.25 6.28 3.50
N PHE A 163 -1.01 5.83 3.35
CA PHE A 163 -0.69 4.42 3.08
C PHE A 163 -1.03 3.52 4.27
N GLY A 164 -0.68 3.96 5.49
CA GLY A 164 -0.93 3.22 6.73
C GLY A 164 -2.40 2.90 6.98
N PHE A 165 -3.33 3.80 6.62
CA PHE A 165 -4.76 3.54 6.65
C PHE A 165 -5.23 2.70 5.48
N SER A 166 -4.75 2.99 4.25
CA SER A 166 -5.28 2.38 3.03
C SER A 166 -4.94 0.89 2.94
N ASN A 167 -3.70 0.51 3.20
CA ASN A 167 -3.20 -0.84 2.93
C ASN A 167 -3.91 -1.92 3.78
N PRO A 168 -3.99 -1.83 5.13
CA PRO A 168 -4.69 -2.84 5.93
C PRO A 168 -6.21 -2.81 5.75
N ALA A 169 -6.82 -1.63 5.58
CA ALA A 169 -8.25 -1.51 5.34
C ALA A 169 -8.66 -2.13 4.00
N LEU A 170 -7.82 -1.95 2.97
CA LEU A 170 -8.04 -2.56 1.65
C LEU A 170 -7.88 -4.09 1.71
N SER A 171 -6.92 -4.61 2.51
CA SER A 171 -6.75 -6.03 2.76
C SER A 171 -8.00 -6.64 3.43
N ALA A 172 -8.55 -5.97 4.43
CA ALA A 172 -9.77 -6.40 5.11
C ALA A 172 -10.97 -6.39 4.14
N ALA A 173 -11.15 -5.31 3.39
CA ALA A 173 -12.23 -5.19 2.41
C ALA A 173 -12.17 -6.27 1.31
N ALA A 174 -10.98 -6.55 0.77
CA ALA A 174 -10.78 -7.61 -0.22
C ALA A 174 -11.03 -9.00 0.37
N SER A 175 -10.61 -9.25 1.62
CA SER A 175 -10.87 -10.48 2.35
C SER A 175 -12.38 -10.73 2.54
N ASN A 176 -13.12 -9.69 2.91
CA ASN A 176 -14.57 -9.79 3.10
C ASN A 176 -15.34 -9.95 1.79
N ALA A 177 -14.81 -9.43 0.67
CA ALA A 177 -15.37 -9.63 -0.66
C ALA A 177 -15.09 -11.01 -1.25
N ALA A 178 -14.04 -11.70 -0.78
CA ALA A 178 -13.71 -13.06 -1.16
C ALA A 178 -14.58 -14.05 -0.38
N GLY A 179 -15.30 -14.93 -1.06
CA GLY A 179 -16.06 -16.01 -0.38
C GLY A 179 -15.13 -16.91 0.45
N LYS A 180 -15.65 -17.47 1.53
CA LYS A 180 -14.88 -18.29 2.50
C LYS A 180 -14.09 -19.42 1.83
N ASP A 181 -14.65 -20.08 0.83
CA ASP A 181 -14.04 -21.23 0.15
C ASP A 181 -12.94 -20.85 -0.84
N THR A 182 -12.93 -19.58 -1.32
CA THR A 182 -11.98 -19.09 -2.33
C THR A 182 -11.02 -18.03 -1.80
N MET A 183 -11.13 -17.67 -0.52
CA MET A 183 -10.41 -16.56 0.13
C MET A 183 -8.89 -16.62 -0.10
N GLY A 184 -8.25 -17.77 0.11
CA GLY A 184 -6.80 -17.90 -0.03
C GLY A 184 -6.31 -17.65 -1.46
N GLY A 185 -7.01 -18.22 -2.45
CA GLY A 185 -6.70 -18.02 -3.88
C GLY A 185 -6.95 -16.57 -4.33
N ALA A 186 -8.05 -15.97 -3.87
CA ALA A 186 -8.42 -14.61 -4.18
C ALA A 186 -7.42 -13.61 -3.60
N LEU A 187 -7.09 -13.71 -2.31
CA LEU A 187 -6.09 -12.86 -1.66
C LEU A 187 -4.70 -13.03 -2.26
N GLY A 188 -4.31 -14.26 -2.62
CA GLY A 188 -3.04 -14.52 -3.31
C GLY A 188 -2.97 -13.80 -4.67
N THR A 189 -4.07 -13.78 -5.44
CA THR A 189 -4.11 -13.05 -6.70
C THR A 189 -4.05 -11.54 -6.49
N VAL A 190 -4.84 -11.01 -5.55
CA VAL A 190 -4.82 -9.58 -5.17
C VAL A 190 -3.41 -9.15 -4.75
N GLN A 191 -2.74 -9.94 -3.90
CA GLN A 191 -1.38 -9.65 -3.46
C GLN A 191 -0.35 -9.75 -4.58
N GLY A 192 -0.54 -10.67 -5.54
CA GLY A 192 0.28 -10.75 -6.75
C GLY A 192 0.21 -9.46 -7.59
N PHE A 193 -0.99 -8.90 -7.78
CA PHE A 193 -1.16 -7.60 -8.46
C PHE A 193 -0.59 -6.43 -7.65
N ALA A 194 -0.69 -6.46 -6.32
CA ALA A 194 -0.02 -5.49 -5.46
C ALA A 194 1.50 -5.48 -5.69
N SER A 195 2.10 -6.66 -5.75
CA SER A 195 3.54 -6.82 -6.03
C SER A 195 3.92 -6.34 -7.43
N LEU A 196 3.08 -6.58 -8.45
CA LEU A 196 3.28 -6.00 -9.79
C LEU A 196 3.21 -4.48 -9.77
N GLY A 197 2.27 -3.90 -9.01
CA GLY A 197 2.20 -2.45 -8.79
C GLY A 197 3.48 -1.91 -8.15
N GLN A 198 3.98 -2.59 -7.12
CA GLN A 198 5.23 -2.22 -6.44
C GLN A 198 6.43 -2.24 -7.39
N VAL A 199 6.60 -3.31 -8.16
CA VAL A 199 7.67 -3.40 -9.17
C VAL A 199 7.53 -2.29 -10.21
N GLY A 200 6.32 -2.07 -10.73
CA GLY A 200 6.03 -0.99 -11.69
C GLY A 200 6.39 0.39 -11.13
N GLY A 201 6.03 0.67 -9.88
CA GLY A 201 6.36 1.92 -9.20
C GLY A 201 7.86 2.16 -9.08
N LEU A 202 8.61 1.15 -8.64
CA LEU A 202 10.07 1.22 -8.52
C LEU A 202 10.75 1.44 -9.87
N VAL A 203 10.31 0.74 -10.92
CA VAL A 203 10.87 0.86 -12.28
C VAL A 203 10.60 2.25 -12.87
N LEU A 204 9.42 2.82 -12.62
CA LEU A 204 9.03 4.14 -13.15
C LEU A 204 9.66 5.31 -12.39
N ALA A 205 10.01 5.13 -11.13
CA ALA A 205 10.50 6.21 -10.26
C ALA A 205 11.73 6.94 -10.83
N GLY A 206 12.75 6.19 -11.26
CA GLY A 206 13.99 6.75 -11.81
C GLY A 206 13.78 7.55 -13.08
N PRO A 207 13.19 6.96 -14.16
CA PRO A 207 12.90 7.66 -15.39
C PRO A 207 12.03 8.91 -15.20
N LEU A 208 10.97 8.83 -14.39
CA LEU A 208 10.13 9.99 -14.10
C LEU A 208 10.92 11.11 -13.40
N TYR A 209 11.79 10.75 -12.46
CA TYR A 209 12.63 11.73 -11.77
C TYR A 209 13.63 12.40 -12.72
N GLN A 210 14.18 11.66 -13.69
CA GLN A 210 15.10 12.20 -14.69
C GLN A 210 14.43 13.16 -15.67
N LEU A 211 13.14 12.96 -15.98
CA LEU A 211 12.38 13.81 -16.90
C LEU A 211 12.17 15.23 -16.38
N GLY A 212 12.04 15.44 -15.08
CA GLY A 212 11.76 16.77 -14.55
C GLY A 212 11.92 16.90 -13.04
N GLY A 213 12.74 16.06 -12.40
CA GLY A 213 12.94 16.14 -10.95
C GLY A 213 11.76 15.57 -10.16
N ALA A 214 11.67 15.98 -8.89
CA ALA A 214 10.74 15.39 -7.94
C ALA A 214 9.26 15.56 -8.30
N HIS A 215 8.86 16.67 -8.95
CA HIS A 215 7.45 16.92 -9.24
C HIS A 215 6.81 15.90 -10.20
N PHE A 216 7.59 15.27 -11.09
CA PHE A 216 7.05 14.26 -12.01
C PHE A 216 6.61 12.97 -11.29
N PRO A 217 7.48 12.27 -10.52
CA PRO A 217 7.09 11.05 -9.86
C PRO A 217 5.96 11.29 -8.82
N PHE A 218 6.04 12.35 -8.02
CA PHE A 218 4.99 12.63 -7.04
C PHE A 218 3.67 13.04 -7.70
N GLY A 219 3.71 13.79 -8.82
CA GLY A 219 2.54 14.13 -9.61
C GLY A 219 1.86 12.90 -10.24
N PHE A 220 2.65 12.00 -10.82
CA PHE A 220 2.16 10.74 -11.34
C PHE A 220 1.54 9.89 -10.22
N GLY A 221 2.21 9.76 -9.07
CA GLY A 221 1.68 9.08 -7.89
C GLY A 221 0.34 9.66 -7.44
N MET A 222 0.22 10.99 -7.39
CA MET A 222 -1.03 11.69 -7.06
C MET A 222 -2.16 11.35 -8.04
N CYS A 223 -1.89 11.28 -9.34
CA CYS A 223 -2.88 10.88 -10.35
C CYS A 223 -3.35 9.44 -10.12
N ILE A 224 -2.44 8.51 -9.88
CA ILE A 224 -2.78 7.10 -9.60
C ILE A 224 -3.57 6.97 -8.29
N THR A 225 -3.19 7.70 -7.25
CA THR A 225 -3.93 7.70 -5.97
C THR A 225 -5.31 8.33 -6.11
N SER A 226 -5.46 9.34 -6.96
CA SER A 226 -6.76 9.93 -7.28
C SER A 226 -7.66 8.95 -8.02
N LEU A 227 -7.10 8.14 -8.93
CA LEU A 227 -7.83 7.03 -9.57
C LEU A 227 -8.29 6.01 -8.53
N LEU A 228 -7.41 5.61 -7.60
CA LEU A 228 -7.77 4.74 -6.48
C LEU A 228 -8.96 5.33 -5.68
N LEU A 229 -8.92 6.63 -5.38
CA LEU A 229 -10.01 7.31 -4.66
C LEU A 229 -11.34 7.23 -5.41
N VAL A 230 -11.33 7.46 -6.73
CA VAL A 230 -12.53 7.32 -7.58
C VAL A 230 -13.07 5.89 -7.54
N VAL A 231 -12.20 4.88 -7.61
CA VAL A 231 -12.60 3.47 -7.49
C VAL A 231 -13.25 3.19 -6.14
N MET A 232 -12.68 3.69 -5.03
CA MET A 232 -13.23 3.48 -3.69
C MET A 232 -14.57 4.19 -3.48
N ILE A 233 -14.75 5.40 -4.00
CA ILE A 233 -16.03 6.12 -3.96
C ILE A 233 -17.09 5.34 -4.76
N SER A 234 -16.73 4.81 -5.90
CA SER A 234 -17.61 3.99 -6.74
C SER A 234 -18.06 2.71 -6.02
N LEU A 235 -17.15 2.04 -5.31
CA LEU A 235 -17.46 0.87 -4.49
C LEU A 235 -18.40 1.22 -3.32
N LYS A 236 -18.16 2.35 -2.64
CA LYS A 236 -19.00 2.79 -1.52
C LYS A 236 -20.44 3.09 -1.94
N ARG A 237 -20.67 3.50 -3.18
CA ARG A 237 -22.01 3.80 -3.71
C ARG A 237 -22.80 2.56 -4.14
N ARG A 238 -22.16 1.38 -4.25
CA ARG A 238 -22.86 0.14 -4.57
C ARG A 238 -23.61 -0.35 -3.33
N PRO A 239 -24.90 -0.71 -3.43
CA PRO A 239 -25.62 -1.28 -2.30
C PRO A 239 -24.90 -2.57 -1.89
N ALA A 240 -24.62 -2.70 -0.59
CA ALA A 240 -24.04 -3.91 -0.03
C ALA A 240 -24.96 -5.10 -0.38
N LYS A 241 -24.48 -6.07 -1.15
CA LYS A 241 -25.17 -7.35 -1.29
C LYS A 241 -25.25 -7.95 0.10
N GLN A 242 -26.47 -8.10 0.62
CA GLN A 242 -26.69 -8.80 1.88
C GLN A 242 -26.04 -10.18 1.77
N PRO A 243 -25.27 -10.62 2.79
CA PRO A 243 -24.79 -11.99 2.83
C PRO A 243 -26.02 -12.91 2.75
N GLN A 244 -26.10 -13.74 1.71
CA GLN A 244 -27.07 -14.83 1.66
C GLN A 244 -26.68 -15.83 2.75
N TYR A 245 -27.20 -15.61 3.98
CA TYR A 245 -27.27 -16.68 4.95
C TYR A 245 -28.33 -17.66 4.43
N PRO A 246 -28.03 -18.95 4.25
CA PRO A 246 -29.06 -19.94 4.05
C PRO A 246 -29.98 -19.89 5.28
N GLN A 247 -31.23 -19.59 5.04
CA GLN A 247 -32.28 -19.69 6.07
C GLN A 247 -32.32 -21.16 6.53
N PRO A 248 -32.51 -21.43 7.84
CA PRO A 248 -32.52 -22.77 8.40
C PRO A 248 -33.67 -23.64 7.83
#